data_ebabcbb76681c5b3776f5c24913c2861
#
_entry.id   ebabcbb76681c5b3776f5c24913c2861
#
_cell.length_a   1.000
_cell.length_b   1.000
_cell.length_c   1.000
_cell.angle_alpha   90.00
_cell.angle_beta   90.00
_cell.angle_gamma   90.00
#
_symmetry.space_group_name_H-M   'P 1'
#
loop_
_entity.id
_entity.type
_entity.pdbx_description
1 polymer ?
#
loop_
_entity_poly.entity_id
_entity_poly.type
_entity_poly.pdbx_seq_one_letter_code
_entity_poly.pdbx_strand_id
1 'polypeptide(L)'
;MITRREAVRLLGSVSAGVWFAATQSGLNLSFAANASASNYDSTPALAPGTPTSPERMALIEAFKRQSEGLQDKFEARTYKGDWVMPYRLFRPATTGKVPLVMYLHGSGGLGDDNLKQLRFGNIFGTRVWLLPENQKRFPCYVLAPQTDRGWIRYDFSQSPAKELPGFGDGARLALEIVDGLRREFAVDERRIYVTGNSMGGAGVWNMLANRPHFFAAAVTCCAGESSDDGTGSVETPVWDFHGDADQVVPVSSSRDRIAARRKAGGHPIYTEYPGVDHDGTTGLAFTEPALPKWVFAQHRS
;
A
#
# COMPACT_ATOMS: atom_id res chain seq x y z
N MET A 1 28.68 14.79 -7.69
CA MET A 1 27.57 14.87 -6.70
C MET A 1 26.32 14.35 -7.38
N ILE A 2 25.84 13.17 -6.97
CA ILE A 2 24.62 12.58 -7.54
C ILE A 2 23.43 13.39 -7.03
N THR A 3 22.56 13.85 -7.92
CA THR A 3 21.37 14.62 -7.52
C THR A 3 20.37 13.72 -6.81
N ARG A 4 19.49 14.29 -5.99
CA ARG A 4 18.42 13.57 -5.28
C ARG A 4 17.53 12.76 -6.24
N ARG A 5 17.29 13.26 -7.46
CA ARG A 5 16.58 12.57 -8.52
C ARG A 5 17.32 11.33 -9.04
N GLU A 6 18.62 11.41 -9.15
CA GLU A 6 19.44 10.27 -9.62
C GLU A 6 19.56 9.18 -8.55
N ALA A 7 19.67 9.54 -7.26
CA ALA A 7 19.71 8.57 -6.17
C ALA A 7 18.37 7.80 -6.02
N VAL A 8 17.23 8.49 -6.15
CA VAL A 8 15.91 7.85 -6.15
C VAL A 8 15.73 6.96 -7.39
N ARG A 9 16.30 7.36 -8.54
CA ARG A 9 16.32 6.52 -9.74
C ARG A 9 17.22 5.28 -9.57
N LEU A 10 18.33 5.39 -8.84
CA LEU A 10 19.19 4.26 -8.52
C LEU A 10 18.51 3.24 -7.60
N LEU A 11 17.77 3.70 -6.59
CA LEU A 11 16.94 2.81 -5.76
C LEU A 11 15.80 2.16 -6.57
N GLY A 12 15.20 2.91 -7.49
CA GLY A 12 14.20 2.39 -8.44
C GLY A 12 14.79 1.44 -9.47
N SER A 13 16.04 1.62 -9.89
CA SER A 13 16.68 0.77 -10.90
C SER A 13 17.16 -0.57 -10.34
N VAL A 14 17.52 -0.65 -9.07
CA VAL A 14 17.86 -1.93 -8.42
C VAL A 14 16.62 -2.81 -8.26
N SER A 15 15.48 -2.23 -7.88
CA SER A 15 14.21 -2.96 -7.88
C SER A 15 13.68 -3.25 -9.29
N ALA A 16 13.86 -2.34 -10.26
CA ALA A 16 13.45 -2.56 -11.65
C ALA A 16 14.30 -3.65 -12.35
N GLY A 17 15.57 -3.80 -11.98
CA GLY A 17 16.43 -4.86 -12.54
C GLY A 17 15.98 -6.26 -12.13
N VAL A 18 15.46 -6.43 -10.92
CA VAL A 18 14.86 -7.69 -10.44
C VAL A 18 13.52 -7.96 -11.16
N TRP A 19 12.74 -6.92 -11.45
CA TRP A 19 11.47 -7.03 -12.19
C TRP A 19 11.63 -7.54 -13.63
N PHE A 20 12.69 -7.12 -14.34
CA PHE A 20 12.91 -7.54 -15.73
C PHE A 20 13.35 -9.01 -15.85
N ALA A 21 14.02 -9.55 -14.84
CA ALA A 21 14.44 -10.95 -14.84
C ALA A 21 13.28 -11.93 -14.57
N ALA A 22 12.27 -11.51 -13.80
CA ALA A 22 11.12 -12.34 -13.48
C ALA A 22 10.10 -12.45 -14.63
N THR A 23 10.09 -11.50 -15.55
CA THR A 23 9.16 -11.53 -16.70
C THR A 23 9.63 -12.35 -17.89
N GLN A 24 10.90 -12.76 -17.94
CA GLN A 24 11.47 -13.53 -19.05
C GLN A 24 11.72 -15.01 -18.75
N SER A 25 11.76 -15.42 -17.50
CA SER A 25 11.82 -16.83 -17.13
C SER A 25 10.42 -17.31 -16.79
N GLY A 26 9.87 -18.22 -17.61
CA GLY A 26 8.63 -18.92 -17.28
C GLY A 26 8.79 -19.52 -15.89
N LEU A 27 8.10 -18.96 -14.91
CA LEU A 27 8.18 -19.35 -13.51
C LEU A 27 7.64 -20.77 -13.35
N ASN A 28 8.55 -21.74 -13.35
CA ASN A 28 8.30 -23.02 -12.70
C ASN A 28 8.34 -22.77 -11.20
N LEU A 29 7.20 -22.42 -10.62
CA LEU A 29 7.02 -22.25 -9.17
C LEU A 29 6.96 -23.64 -8.51
N SER A 30 8.12 -24.27 -8.34
CA SER A 30 8.23 -25.41 -7.42
C SER A 30 8.52 -24.89 -6.02
N PHE A 31 7.49 -24.70 -5.24
CA PHE A 31 7.62 -24.32 -3.82
C PHE A 31 7.83 -25.59 -2.98
N ALA A 32 8.97 -25.68 -2.31
CA ALA A 32 9.17 -26.67 -1.26
C ALA A 32 8.34 -26.25 -0.04
N ALA A 33 7.32 -27.04 0.27
CA ALA A 33 6.49 -26.87 1.46
C ALA A 33 7.28 -27.26 2.71
N ASN A 34 7.93 -26.30 3.35
CA ASN A 34 8.33 -26.40 4.75
C ASN A 34 7.92 -25.10 5.45
N ALA A 35 6.62 -24.97 5.69
CA ALA A 35 6.10 -23.91 6.51
C ALA A 35 6.23 -24.29 7.99
N SER A 36 7.18 -23.67 8.69
CA SER A 36 7.07 -23.56 10.14
C SER A 36 5.86 -22.69 10.44
N ALA A 37 4.88 -23.21 11.16
CA ALA A 37 3.73 -22.42 11.61
C ALA A 37 4.26 -21.17 12.34
N SER A 38 3.97 -19.97 11.80
CA SER A 38 4.37 -18.75 12.47
C SER A 38 3.55 -18.63 13.75
N ASN A 39 4.22 -18.37 14.87
CA ASN A 39 3.56 -18.10 16.17
C ASN A 39 2.89 -16.72 16.21
N TYR A 40 2.74 -16.06 15.06
CA TYR A 40 2.04 -14.79 14.95
C TYR A 40 0.56 -15.07 14.73
N ASP A 41 -0.27 -14.48 15.60
CA ASP A 41 -1.73 -14.54 15.50
C ASP A 41 -2.17 -13.88 14.19
N SER A 42 -2.15 -14.66 13.12
CA SER A 42 -2.62 -14.26 11.81
C SER A 42 -4.10 -14.53 11.75
N THR A 43 -4.91 -13.53 11.48
CA THR A 43 -6.31 -13.77 11.11
C THR A 43 -6.30 -14.60 9.84
N PRO A 44 -6.91 -15.81 9.85
CA PRO A 44 -6.93 -16.63 8.66
C PRO A 44 -7.54 -15.85 7.51
N ALA A 45 -6.87 -15.82 6.39
CA ALA A 45 -7.49 -15.35 5.18
C ALA A 45 -8.78 -16.13 4.94
N LEU A 46 -9.86 -15.47 4.58
CA LEU A 46 -11.17 -16.12 4.40
C LEU A 46 -11.19 -17.11 3.24
N ALA A 47 -10.23 -17.06 2.34
CA ALA A 47 -10.08 -18.06 1.31
C ALA A 47 -9.36 -19.31 1.86
N PRO A 48 -9.92 -20.51 1.71
CA PRO A 48 -9.27 -21.74 2.14
C PRO A 48 -7.99 -22.01 1.33
N GLY A 49 -7.08 -22.74 1.94
CA GLY A 49 -5.85 -23.20 1.29
C GLY A 49 -4.61 -22.36 1.59
N THR A 50 -3.49 -22.75 0.98
CA THR A 50 -2.24 -22.00 1.04
C THR A 50 -2.33 -20.73 0.19
N PRO A 51 -1.48 -19.71 0.39
CA PRO A 51 -1.44 -18.50 -0.44
C PRO A 51 -1.28 -18.76 -1.95
N THR A 52 -0.65 -19.86 -2.30
CA THR A 52 -0.44 -20.31 -3.68
C THR A 52 -1.45 -21.36 -4.12
N SER A 53 -2.52 -21.60 -3.35
CA SER A 53 -3.56 -22.53 -3.75
C SER A 53 -4.23 -22.12 -5.06
N PRO A 54 -4.78 -23.10 -5.84
CA PRO A 54 -5.50 -22.78 -7.07
C PRO A 54 -6.61 -21.73 -6.88
N GLU A 55 -7.28 -21.75 -5.74
CA GLU A 55 -8.35 -20.81 -5.39
C GLU A 55 -7.81 -19.38 -5.26
N ARG A 56 -6.67 -19.21 -4.58
CA ARG A 56 -6.02 -17.90 -4.43
C ARG A 56 -5.51 -17.37 -5.76
N MET A 57 -4.88 -18.20 -6.55
CA MET A 57 -4.44 -17.82 -7.90
C MET A 57 -5.62 -17.44 -8.79
N ALA A 58 -6.74 -18.17 -8.68
CA ALA A 58 -7.97 -17.83 -9.40
C ALA A 58 -8.53 -16.46 -9.02
N LEU A 59 -8.44 -16.06 -7.74
CA LEU A 59 -8.85 -14.71 -7.28
C LEU A 59 -7.99 -13.62 -7.93
N ILE A 60 -6.67 -13.81 -7.97
CA ILE A 60 -5.74 -12.86 -8.61
C ILE A 60 -6.06 -12.73 -10.11
N GLU A 61 -6.24 -13.84 -10.80
CA GLU A 61 -6.57 -13.82 -12.24
C GLU A 61 -7.97 -13.27 -12.51
N ALA A 62 -8.95 -13.56 -11.66
CA ALA A 62 -10.27 -12.94 -11.74
C ALA A 62 -10.18 -11.42 -11.55
N PHE A 63 -9.42 -10.97 -10.55
CA PHE A 63 -9.16 -9.55 -10.31
C PHE A 63 -8.55 -8.87 -11.54
N LYS A 64 -7.49 -9.44 -12.13
CA LYS A 64 -6.84 -8.88 -13.31
C LYS A 64 -7.84 -8.67 -14.46
N ARG A 65 -8.67 -9.68 -14.75
CA ARG A 65 -9.71 -9.59 -15.79
C ARG A 65 -10.77 -8.53 -15.46
N GLN A 66 -11.30 -8.53 -14.23
CA GLN A 66 -12.37 -7.62 -13.81
C GLN A 66 -11.90 -6.16 -13.68
N SER A 67 -10.61 -5.97 -13.42
CA SER A 67 -10.02 -4.64 -13.22
C SER A 67 -9.43 -4.04 -14.50
N GLU A 68 -9.47 -4.77 -15.62
CA GLU A 68 -9.01 -4.25 -16.91
C GLU A 68 -9.82 -3.01 -17.31
N GLY A 69 -9.12 -1.96 -17.75
CA GLY A 69 -9.72 -0.68 -18.13
C GLY A 69 -10.16 0.22 -16.97
N LEU A 70 -10.18 -0.27 -15.72
CA LEU A 70 -10.60 0.57 -14.59
C LEU A 70 -9.67 1.77 -14.33
N GLN A 71 -8.40 1.71 -14.74
CA GLN A 71 -7.48 2.84 -14.64
C GLN A 71 -7.94 4.07 -15.44
N ASP A 72 -8.75 3.88 -16.48
CA ASP A 72 -9.23 4.96 -17.34
C ASP A 72 -10.35 5.78 -16.66
N LYS A 73 -10.92 5.28 -15.58
CA LYS A 73 -11.89 5.98 -14.74
C LYS A 73 -11.27 7.00 -13.79
N PHE A 74 -9.94 7.02 -13.67
CA PHE A 74 -9.25 7.98 -12.84
C PHE A 74 -9.02 9.30 -13.58
N GLU A 75 -9.43 10.39 -12.99
CA GLU A 75 -9.10 11.75 -13.44
C GLU A 75 -7.61 12.03 -13.16
N ALA A 76 -6.90 12.59 -14.14
CA ALA A 76 -5.54 13.08 -13.96
C ALA A 76 -5.58 14.50 -13.39
N ARG A 77 -4.97 14.69 -12.24
CA ARG A 77 -4.91 15.98 -11.52
C ARG A 77 -3.48 16.26 -11.04
N THR A 78 -3.24 17.48 -10.65
CA THR A 78 -1.98 17.93 -10.04
C THR A 78 -2.25 18.79 -8.83
N TYR A 79 -1.40 18.70 -7.83
CA TYR A 79 -1.39 19.56 -6.66
C TYR A 79 -0.10 20.42 -6.67
N LYS A 80 -0.24 21.70 -6.40
CA LYS A 80 0.87 22.67 -6.32
C LYS A 80 1.11 23.02 -4.85
N GLY A 81 1.98 22.25 -4.21
CA GLY A 81 2.51 22.55 -2.88
C GLY A 81 3.97 23.01 -2.98
N ASP A 82 4.85 22.50 -2.12
CA ASP A 82 6.30 22.78 -2.17
C ASP A 82 6.92 22.33 -3.51
N TRP A 83 6.30 21.36 -4.16
CA TRP A 83 6.52 21.00 -5.56
C TRP A 83 5.21 20.51 -6.19
N VAL A 84 5.21 20.32 -7.50
CA VAL A 84 4.04 19.80 -8.21
C VAL A 84 3.95 18.29 -7.98
N MET A 85 2.89 17.82 -7.31
CA MET A 85 2.60 16.40 -7.13
C MET A 85 1.45 15.99 -8.06
N PRO A 86 1.71 15.13 -9.07
CA PRO A 86 0.61 14.53 -9.84
C PRO A 86 -0.15 13.54 -8.99
N TYR A 87 -1.46 13.42 -9.25
CA TYR A 87 -2.29 12.39 -8.62
C TYR A 87 -3.44 11.97 -9.54
N ARG A 88 -3.95 10.79 -9.26
CA ARG A 88 -5.14 10.23 -9.89
C ARG A 88 -6.27 10.18 -8.88
N LEU A 89 -7.45 10.61 -9.31
CA LEU A 89 -8.65 10.62 -8.48
C LEU A 89 -9.78 9.89 -9.19
N PHE A 90 -10.32 8.86 -8.54
CA PHE A 90 -11.60 8.27 -8.92
C PHE A 90 -12.70 8.87 -8.04
N ARG A 91 -13.80 9.26 -8.69
CA ARG A 91 -15.02 9.78 -8.02
C ARG A 91 -16.16 8.81 -8.20
N PRO A 92 -16.81 8.37 -7.12
CA PRO A 92 -17.98 7.50 -7.23
C PRO A 92 -19.20 8.28 -7.73
N ALA A 93 -20.09 7.57 -8.42
CA ALA A 93 -21.37 8.14 -8.88
C ALA A 93 -22.39 8.14 -7.72
N THR A 94 -22.22 9.06 -6.77
CA THR A 94 -23.10 9.20 -5.60
C THR A 94 -23.19 10.66 -5.16
N THR A 95 -24.31 11.03 -4.52
CA THR A 95 -24.56 12.39 -4.01
C THR A 95 -24.31 12.56 -2.51
N GLY A 96 -24.09 11.48 -1.79
CA GLY A 96 -23.87 11.51 -0.33
C GLY A 96 -22.40 11.65 0.05
N LYS A 97 -22.15 11.88 1.35
CA LYS A 97 -20.80 11.76 1.91
C LYS A 97 -20.35 10.31 1.89
N VAL A 98 -19.22 10.04 1.26
CA VAL A 98 -18.63 8.71 1.15
C VAL A 98 -17.17 8.69 1.56
N PRO A 99 -16.64 7.52 1.93
CA PRO A 99 -15.24 7.35 2.29
C PRO A 99 -14.25 7.82 1.22
N LEU A 100 -13.01 8.06 1.67
CA LEU A 100 -11.86 8.23 0.79
C LEU A 100 -10.82 7.18 1.12
N VAL A 101 -10.35 6.45 0.10
CA VAL A 101 -9.21 5.54 0.19
C VAL A 101 -8.03 6.18 -0.53
N MET A 102 -6.93 6.41 0.18
CA MET A 102 -5.67 6.85 -0.40
C MET A 102 -4.74 5.64 -0.53
N TYR A 103 -4.17 5.47 -1.71
CA TYR A 103 -3.19 4.43 -1.98
C TYR A 103 -1.81 5.03 -2.27
N LEU A 104 -0.81 4.60 -1.51
CA LEU A 104 0.59 4.96 -1.69
C LEU A 104 1.31 3.87 -2.48
N HIS A 105 1.83 4.24 -3.64
CA HIS A 105 2.48 3.30 -4.56
C HIS A 105 3.83 2.79 -4.03
N GLY A 106 4.20 1.58 -4.43
CA GLY A 106 5.54 1.04 -4.28
C GLY A 106 6.56 1.73 -5.18
N SER A 107 7.83 1.34 -5.10
CA SER A 107 8.94 1.95 -5.87
C SER A 107 8.70 1.95 -7.39
N GLY A 108 7.99 0.97 -7.93
CA GLY A 108 7.60 0.93 -9.34
C GLY A 108 6.68 2.07 -9.79
N GLY A 109 6.07 2.82 -8.85
CA GLY A 109 5.25 3.99 -9.13
C GLY A 109 6.02 5.31 -9.13
N LEU A 110 7.31 5.32 -8.75
CA LEU A 110 8.14 6.53 -8.71
C LEU A 110 8.14 7.26 -10.04
N GLY A 111 7.92 8.57 -9.97
CA GLY A 111 7.91 9.45 -11.13
C GLY A 111 6.99 10.63 -10.97
N ASP A 112 6.80 11.33 -12.08
CA ASP A 112 5.98 12.54 -12.23
C ASP A 112 5.08 12.48 -13.49
N ASP A 113 4.98 11.30 -14.12
CA ASP A 113 4.23 11.06 -15.35
C ASP A 113 2.72 10.92 -15.14
N ASN A 114 2.28 10.86 -13.89
CA ASN A 114 0.89 10.61 -13.49
C ASN A 114 0.29 9.31 -14.04
N LEU A 115 1.13 8.27 -14.24
CA LEU A 115 0.71 6.99 -14.83
C LEU A 115 1.22 5.78 -14.03
N LYS A 116 2.49 5.78 -13.60
CA LYS A 116 3.13 4.60 -13.01
C LYS A 116 2.49 4.16 -11.70
N GLN A 117 1.90 5.10 -10.93
CA GLN A 117 1.17 4.78 -9.70
C GLN A 117 -0.09 3.92 -9.93
N LEU A 118 -0.54 3.78 -11.19
CA LEU A 118 -1.67 2.91 -11.59
C LEU A 118 -1.23 1.65 -12.34
N ARG A 119 0.08 1.37 -12.43
CA ARG A 119 0.65 0.28 -13.24
C ARG A 119 1.41 -0.72 -12.38
N PHE A 120 1.81 -1.81 -12.99
CA PHE A 120 2.57 -2.88 -12.35
C PHE A 120 1.85 -3.41 -11.10
N GLY A 121 2.56 -3.73 -10.02
CA GLY A 121 1.97 -4.17 -8.75
C GLY A 121 0.97 -3.20 -8.15
N ASN A 122 1.07 -1.90 -8.48
CA ASN A 122 0.13 -0.87 -7.97
C ASN A 122 -1.32 -1.03 -8.48
N ILE A 123 -1.55 -1.84 -9.53
CA ILE A 123 -2.90 -2.12 -10.03
C ILE A 123 -3.81 -2.72 -8.96
N PHE A 124 -3.25 -3.57 -8.09
CA PHE A 124 -4.02 -4.24 -7.05
C PHE A 124 -4.55 -3.24 -6.03
N GLY A 125 -3.67 -2.44 -5.43
CA GLY A 125 -4.02 -1.48 -4.39
C GLY A 125 -4.85 -0.29 -4.88
N THR A 126 -4.81 0.04 -6.18
CA THR A 126 -5.64 1.11 -6.74
C THR A 126 -6.99 0.62 -7.23
N ARG A 127 -7.03 -0.50 -7.97
CA ARG A 127 -8.24 -0.92 -8.70
C ARG A 127 -9.19 -1.77 -7.89
N VAL A 128 -8.76 -2.41 -6.78
CA VAL A 128 -9.64 -3.21 -5.93
C VAL A 128 -10.85 -2.40 -5.46
N TRP A 129 -10.64 -1.14 -5.15
CA TRP A 129 -11.70 -0.23 -4.69
C TRP A 129 -12.66 0.18 -5.80
N LEU A 130 -12.24 0.07 -7.09
CA LEU A 130 -13.04 0.42 -8.26
C LEU A 130 -13.82 -0.75 -8.84
N LEU A 131 -13.61 -1.97 -8.36
CA LEU A 131 -14.40 -3.12 -8.81
C LEU A 131 -15.88 -2.80 -8.68
N PRO A 132 -16.72 -3.09 -9.71
CA PRO A 132 -18.13 -2.72 -9.71
C PRO A 132 -18.90 -3.18 -8.48
N GLU A 133 -18.61 -4.40 -8.00
CA GLU A 133 -19.21 -4.95 -6.79
C GLU A 133 -18.81 -4.20 -5.52
N ASN A 134 -17.53 -3.78 -5.43
CA ASN A 134 -17.04 -3.00 -4.30
C ASN A 134 -17.63 -1.59 -4.31
N GLN A 135 -17.68 -0.91 -5.46
CA GLN A 135 -18.31 0.39 -5.57
C GLN A 135 -19.81 0.36 -5.30
N LYS A 136 -20.51 -0.73 -5.68
CA LYS A 136 -21.93 -0.91 -5.37
C LYS A 136 -22.17 -1.05 -3.86
N ARG A 137 -21.29 -1.76 -3.15
CA ARG A 137 -21.42 -2.03 -1.70
C ARG A 137 -20.83 -0.93 -0.84
N PHE A 138 -19.75 -0.35 -1.29
CA PHE A 138 -18.90 0.60 -0.57
C PHE A 138 -18.46 1.73 -1.51
N PRO A 139 -19.37 2.59 -1.98
CA PRO A 139 -18.97 3.71 -2.83
C PRO A 139 -17.93 4.58 -2.10
N CYS A 140 -16.81 4.86 -2.76
CA CYS A 140 -15.71 5.62 -2.17
C CYS A 140 -14.92 6.40 -3.22
N TYR A 141 -14.33 7.52 -2.81
CA TYR A 141 -13.26 8.16 -3.57
C TYR A 141 -11.99 7.31 -3.47
N VAL A 142 -11.22 7.28 -4.56
CA VAL A 142 -9.88 6.64 -4.54
C VAL A 142 -8.86 7.66 -5.02
N LEU A 143 -7.89 7.95 -4.16
CA LEU A 143 -6.79 8.86 -4.41
C LEU A 143 -5.50 8.07 -4.57
N ALA A 144 -4.81 8.26 -5.68
CA ALA A 144 -3.48 7.69 -5.94
C ALA A 144 -2.49 8.81 -6.29
N PRO A 145 -1.83 9.44 -5.32
CA PRO A 145 -0.79 10.41 -5.57
C PRO A 145 0.46 9.74 -6.12
N GLN A 146 1.27 10.50 -6.86
CA GLN A 146 2.55 10.04 -7.38
C GLN A 146 3.69 10.94 -6.91
N THR A 147 4.79 10.35 -6.49
CA THR A 147 5.99 11.07 -6.10
C THR A 147 7.24 10.48 -6.77
N ASP A 148 8.20 11.33 -7.12
CA ASP A 148 9.55 10.95 -7.54
C ASP A 148 10.55 10.97 -6.37
N ARG A 149 10.09 11.32 -5.14
CA ARG A 149 10.92 11.54 -3.94
C ARG A 149 10.72 10.50 -2.84
N GLY A 150 9.78 9.57 -3.04
CA GLY A 150 9.39 8.60 -2.02
C GLY A 150 8.44 9.19 -0.96
N TRP A 151 7.98 8.31 -0.05
CA TRP A 151 7.00 8.66 0.99
C TRP A 151 7.61 9.02 2.32
N ILE A 152 8.85 8.58 2.58
CA ILE A 152 9.64 8.87 3.79
C ILE A 152 10.87 9.69 3.43
N ARG A 153 11.56 10.23 4.43
CA ARG A 153 12.73 11.10 4.21
C ARG A 153 14.01 10.27 4.18
N TYR A 154 14.90 10.57 3.22
CA TYR A 154 16.20 9.94 3.11
C TYR A 154 17.33 10.97 3.00
N ASP A 155 18.45 10.66 3.65
CA ASP A 155 19.74 11.30 3.40
C ASP A 155 20.48 10.52 2.30
N PHE A 156 20.45 11.07 1.10
CA PHE A 156 21.12 10.49 -0.06
C PHE A 156 22.62 10.88 -0.15
N SER A 157 23.16 11.63 0.81
CA SER A 157 24.60 11.88 0.89
C SER A 157 25.37 10.67 1.38
N GLN A 158 24.68 9.68 1.95
CA GLN A 158 25.23 8.41 2.44
C GLN A 158 24.94 7.28 1.45
N SER A 159 25.78 6.25 1.48
CA SER A 159 25.56 5.02 0.69
C SER A 159 25.77 3.79 1.61
N PRO A 160 24.73 2.98 1.88
CA PRO A 160 23.33 3.17 1.42
C PRO A 160 22.67 4.44 1.99
N ALA A 161 21.66 4.94 1.31
CA ALA A 161 20.91 6.09 1.78
C ALA A 161 20.29 5.81 3.15
N LYS A 162 20.46 6.78 4.08
CA LYS A 162 19.96 6.64 5.45
C LYS A 162 18.59 7.33 5.58
N GLU A 163 17.64 6.62 6.17
CA GLU A 163 16.38 7.25 6.55
C GLU A 163 16.59 8.36 7.58
N LEU A 164 15.88 9.46 7.38
CA LEU A 164 15.82 10.56 8.33
C LEU A 164 14.50 10.52 9.10
N PRO A 165 14.51 10.81 10.40
CA PRO A 165 13.28 10.83 11.19
C PRO A 165 12.34 11.94 10.73
N GLY A 166 11.06 11.80 11.08
CA GLY A 166 10.03 12.80 10.88
C GLY A 166 9.16 12.55 9.66
N PHE A 167 8.23 13.47 9.43
CA PHE A 167 7.23 13.31 8.40
C PHE A 167 7.82 13.39 7.00
N GLY A 168 7.60 12.37 6.18
CA GLY A 168 8.06 12.32 4.80
C GLY A 168 7.40 13.42 3.96
N ASP A 169 8.20 14.14 3.16
CA ASP A 169 7.68 15.24 2.36
C ASP A 169 6.60 14.79 1.36
N GLY A 170 6.79 13.60 0.72
CA GLY A 170 5.80 13.03 -0.18
C GLY A 170 4.50 12.65 0.55
N ALA A 171 4.63 12.06 1.74
CA ALA A 171 3.49 11.72 2.58
C ALA A 171 2.73 12.97 3.06
N ARG A 172 3.45 14.01 3.47
CA ARG A 172 2.87 15.29 3.88
C ARG A 172 2.07 15.93 2.73
N LEU A 173 2.66 16.00 1.56
CA LEU A 173 2.01 16.61 0.39
C LEU A 173 0.78 15.82 -0.07
N ALA A 174 0.81 14.48 0.05
CA ALA A 174 -0.36 13.64 -0.21
C ALA A 174 -1.52 13.93 0.77
N LEU A 175 -1.23 14.24 2.03
CA LEU A 175 -2.25 14.67 2.99
C LEU A 175 -2.81 16.06 2.69
N GLU A 176 -2.00 16.99 2.19
CA GLU A 176 -2.50 18.28 1.72
C GLU A 176 -3.48 18.12 0.55
N ILE A 177 -3.27 17.13 -0.33
CA ILE A 177 -4.24 16.75 -1.36
C ILE A 177 -5.53 16.27 -0.71
N VAL A 178 -5.47 15.38 0.29
CA VAL A 178 -6.66 14.90 1.02
C VAL A 178 -7.42 16.08 1.63
N ASP A 179 -6.72 17.02 2.27
CA ASP A 179 -7.35 18.22 2.85
C ASP A 179 -8.01 19.10 1.78
N GLY A 180 -7.44 19.16 0.59
CA GLY A 180 -8.06 19.81 -0.59
C GLY A 180 -9.35 19.10 -1.02
N LEU A 181 -9.29 17.79 -1.16
CA LEU A 181 -10.44 16.97 -1.58
C LEU A 181 -11.60 17.01 -0.59
N ARG A 182 -11.33 17.08 0.71
CA ARG A 182 -12.35 17.25 1.76
C ARG A 182 -13.12 18.57 1.64
N ARG A 183 -12.49 19.61 1.11
CA ARG A 183 -13.13 20.91 0.83
C ARG A 183 -13.86 20.94 -0.49
N GLU A 184 -13.38 20.17 -1.47
CA GLU A 184 -13.93 20.15 -2.84
C GLU A 184 -15.11 19.17 -2.97
N PHE A 185 -15.09 18.05 -2.26
CA PHE A 185 -16.03 16.95 -2.41
C PHE A 185 -16.69 16.54 -1.10
N ALA A 186 -17.80 15.80 -1.21
CA ALA A 186 -18.52 15.23 -0.08
C ALA A 186 -17.80 14.00 0.49
N VAL A 187 -16.60 14.20 1.03
CA VAL A 187 -15.83 13.15 1.71
C VAL A 187 -16.36 12.97 3.13
N ASP A 188 -16.58 11.72 3.53
CA ASP A 188 -16.84 11.39 4.93
C ASP A 188 -15.53 11.40 5.72
N GLU A 189 -15.31 12.46 6.47
CA GLU A 189 -14.08 12.69 7.22
C GLU A 189 -13.80 11.64 8.30
N ARG A 190 -14.84 10.93 8.75
CA ARG A 190 -14.68 9.83 9.72
C ARG A 190 -14.24 8.53 9.06
N ARG A 191 -14.23 8.46 7.73
CA ARG A 191 -13.90 7.27 6.93
C ARG A 191 -12.85 7.58 5.87
N ILE A 192 -11.69 8.07 6.31
CA ILE A 192 -10.51 8.27 5.47
C ILE A 192 -9.55 7.12 5.77
N TYR A 193 -9.16 6.38 4.74
CA TYR A 193 -8.30 5.21 4.85
C TYR A 193 -7.02 5.42 4.07
N VAL A 194 -5.92 4.84 4.55
CA VAL A 194 -4.64 4.84 3.87
C VAL A 194 -4.18 3.41 3.61
N THR A 195 -3.72 3.14 2.40
CA THR A 195 -3.21 1.83 1.99
C THR A 195 -1.92 1.98 1.21
N GLY A 196 -1.07 0.97 1.22
CA GLY A 196 0.17 1.03 0.45
C GLY A 196 0.96 -0.27 0.48
N ASN A 197 1.78 -0.48 -0.54
CA ASN A 197 2.66 -1.63 -0.62
C ASN A 197 4.13 -1.21 -0.71
N SER A 198 5.04 -2.04 -0.21
CA SER A 198 6.49 -1.85 -0.32
C SER A 198 6.89 -0.46 0.22
N MET A 199 7.54 0.37 -0.56
CA MET A 199 7.82 1.78 -0.25
C MET A 199 6.56 2.55 0.21
N GLY A 200 5.41 2.29 -0.42
CA GLY A 200 4.12 2.88 -0.02
C GLY A 200 3.65 2.40 1.34
N GLY A 201 3.91 1.13 1.69
CA GLY A 201 3.66 0.59 3.03
C GLY A 201 4.48 1.31 4.10
N ALA A 202 5.77 1.59 3.84
CA ALA A 202 6.59 2.42 4.72
C ALA A 202 5.98 3.83 4.88
N GLY A 203 5.48 4.41 3.78
CA GLY A 203 4.75 5.69 3.81
C GLY A 203 3.50 5.66 4.67
N VAL A 204 2.75 4.55 4.66
CA VAL A 204 1.58 4.38 5.55
C VAL A 204 2.00 4.43 7.01
N TRP A 205 3.03 3.68 7.40
CA TRP A 205 3.55 3.69 8.78
C TRP A 205 4.02 5.09 9.18
N ASN A 206 4.75 5.78 8.29
CA ASN A 206 5.19 7.16 8.53
C ASN A 206 4.02 8.14 8.71
N MET A 207 2.93 7.96 7.94
CA MET A 207 1.72 8.76 8.13
C MET A 207 1.04 8.49 9.47
N LEU A 208 0.96 7.23 9.90
CA LEU A 208 0.38 6.87 11.20
C LEU A 208 1.15 7.51 12.35
N ALA A 209 2.48 7.53 12.29
CA ALA A 209 3.31 8.14 13.32
C ALA A 209 3.19 9.67 13.36
N ASN A 210 3.10 10.32 12.21
CA ASN A 210 3.16 11.78 12.13
C ASN A 210 1.78 12.47 12.07
N ARG A 211 0.70 11.71 11.87
CA ARG A 211 -0.68 12.20 11.84
C ARG A 211 -1.61 11.29 12.65
N PRO A 212 -1.41 11.22 13.99
CA PRO A 212 -2.24 10.41 14.86
C PRO A 212 -3.71 10.81 14.73
N HIS A 213 -4.61 9.84 14.89
CA HIS A 213 -6.07 10.01 14.84
C HIS A 213 -6.63 10.55 13.51
N PHE A 214 -5.83 10.52 12.41
CA PHE A 214 -6.29 11.03 11.12
C PHE A 214 -7.02 9.97 10.29
N PHE A 215 -6.54 8.73 10.30
CA PHE A 215 -7.10 7.64 9.51
C PHE A 215 -8.07 6.77 10.31
N ALA A 216 -9.14 6.32 9.66
CA ALA A 216 -10.08 5.37 10.23
C ALA A 216 -9.52 3.93 10.22
N ALA A 217 -8.69 3.60 9.25
CA ALA A 217 -7.90 2.36 9.19
C ALA A 217 -6.72 2.52 8.23
N ALA A 218 -5.75 1.62 8.37
CA ALA A 218 -4.63 1.51 7.47
C ALA A 218 -4.42 0.05 6.99
N VAL A 219 -3.96 -0.09 5.75
CA VAL A 219 -3.56 -1.39 5.16
C VAL A 219 -2.14 -1.27 4.66
N THR A 220 -1.26 -2.14 5.16
CA THR A 220 0.13 -2.21 4.73
C THR A 220 0.44 -3.57 4.12
N CYS A 221 1.26 -3.58 3.09
CA CYS A 221 1.61 -4.79 2.38
C CYS A 221 3.11 -4.78 2.08
N CYS A 222 3.83 -5.83 2.53
CA CYS A 222 5.30 -5.96 2.39
C CYS A 222 6.01 -4.61 2.61
N ALA A 223 5.65 -3.92 3.70
CA ALA A 223 6.04 -2.55 3.94
C ALA A 223 7.55 -2.43 4.11
N GLY A 224 8.15 -1.53 3.30
CA GLY A 224 9.59 -1.25 3.36
C GLY A 224 10.07 -0.87 4.76
N GLU A 225 11.37 -0.96 4.99
CA GLU A 225 11.96 -0.50 6.24
C GLU A 225 11.65 0.98 6.47
N SER A 226 11.39 1.31 7.70
CA SER A 226 11.11 2.66 8.18
C SER A 226 11.55 2.77 9.64
N SER A 227 12.06 3.93 10.02
CA SER A 227 12.39 4.22 11.44
C SER A 227 11.15 4.26 12.33
N ASP A 228 9.97 4.20 11.74
CA ASP A 228 8.72 4.08 12.46
C ASP A 228 8.51 2.63 12.94
N ASP A 229 8.52 2.46 14.24
CA ASP A 229 8.43 1.17 14.92
C ASP A 229 6.99 0.60 14.98
N GLY A 230 6.02 1.27 14.37
CA GLY A 230 4.61 0.86 14.39
C GLY A 230 3.83 1.28 15.63
N THR A 231 4.43 1.99 16.57
CA THR A 231 3.75 2.43 17.82
C THR A 231 2.95 3.72 17.62
N GLY A 232 3.15 4.44 16.51
CA GLY A 232 2.38 5.63 16.17
C GLY A 232 0.90 5.30 15.95
N SER A 233 0.00 6.06 16.58
CA SER A 233 -1.47 5.93 16.41
C SER A 233 -1.97 4.49 16.66
N VAL A 234 -1.60 3.90 17.81
CA VAL A 234 -1.91 2.49 18.14
C VAL A 234 -3.40 2.16 18.12
N GLU A 235 -4.25 3.13 18.32
CA GLU A 235 -5.71 3.00 18.26
C GLU A 235 -6.26 2.89 16.81
N THR A 236 -5.47 3.32 15.80
CA THR A 236 -5.90 3.16 14.40
C THR A 236 -5.86 1.68 14.00
N PRO A 237 -6.98 1.08 13.58
CA PRO A 237 -6.97 -0.30 13.08
C PRO A 237 -6.00 -0.47 11.91
N VAL A 238 -5.13 -1.48 11.99
CA VAL A 238 -4.17 -1.81 10.93
C VAL A 238 -4.34 -3.26 10.52
N TRP A 239 -4.33 -3.52 9.22
CA TRP A 239 -4.14 -4.85 8.67
C TRP A 239 -2.86 -4.87 7.85
N ASP A 240 -1.88 -5.63 8.31
CA ASP A 240 -0.57 -5.77 7.66
C ASP A 240 -0.43 -7.15 7.03
N PHE A 241 0.15 -7.17 5.83
CA PHE A 241 0.36 -8.37 5.03
C PHE A 241 1.83 -8.50 4.64
N HIS A 242 2.40 -9.72 4.76
CA HIS A 242 3.77 -9.96 4.31
C HIS A 242 3.95 -11.43 3.88
N GLY A 243 4.82 -11.66 2.91
CA GLY A 243 5.25 -13.00 2.51
C GLY A 243 6.57 -13.37 3.20
N ASP A 244 6.70 -14.59 3.73
CA ASP A 244 7.91 -15.00 4.45
C ASP A 244 9.09 -15.34 3.54
N ALA A 245 8.86 -15.45 2.22
CA ALA A 245 9.88 -15.61 1.19
C ALA A 245 10.24 -14.29 0.48
N ASP A 246 9.87 -13.15 1.05
CA ASP A 246 10.20 -11.82 0.51
C ASP A 246 11.72 -11.59 0.55
N GLN A 247 12.33 -11.44 -0.64
CA GLN A 247 13.76 -11.19 -0.82
C GLN A 247 14.10 -9.69 -1.00
N VAL A 248 13.07 -8.83 -1.03
CA VAL A 248 13.22 -7.37 -1.20
C VAL A 248 13.13 -6.66 0.14
N VAL A 249 12.11 -7.00 0.93
CA VAL A 249 11.89 -6.50 2.28
C VAL A 249 11.82 -7.69 3.24
N PRO A 250 12.71 -7.79 4.23
CA PRO A 250 12.67 -8.88 5.19
C PRO A 250 11.33 -8.93 5.93
N VAL A 251 10.72 -10.09 6.04
CA VAL A 251 9.46 -10.29 6.78
C VAL A 251 9.56 -9.87 8.25
N SER A 252 10.77 -9.87 8.83
CA SER A 252 11.03 -9.33 10.17
C SER A 252 10.55 -7.89 10.32
N SER A 253 10.61 -7.08 9.26
CA SER A 253 10.13 -5.69 9.29
C SER A 253 8.66 -5.59 9.70
N SER A 254 7.80 -6.48 9.21
CA SER A 254 6.39 -6.55 9.64
C SER A 254 6.25 -7.18 11.01
N ARG A 255 6.93 -8.29 11.26
CA ARG A 255 6.87 -9.01 12.54
C ARG A 255 7.22 -8.10 13.72
N ASP A 256 8.31 -7.33 13.59
CA ASP A 256 8.79 -6.43 14.64
C ASP A 256 7.81 -5.27 14.89
N ARG A 257 7.29 -4.64 13.81
CA ARG A 257 6.28 -3.57 13.95
C ARG A 257 4.99 -4.07 14.56
N ILE A 258 4.50 -5.22 14.15
CA ILE A 258 3.28 -5.81 14.71
C ILE A 258 3.47 -6.18 16.18
N ALA A 259 4.62 -6.74 16.55
CA ALA A 259 4.95 -7.03 17.93
C ALA A 259 5.03 -5.75 18.79
N ALA A 260 5.72 -4.72 18.30
CA ALA A 260 5.82 -3.43 18.97
C ALA A 260 4.45 -2.77 19.16
N ARG A 261 3.60 -2.78 18.11
CA ARG A 261 2.24 -2.23 18.16
C ARG A 261 1.37 -2.96 19.17
N ARG A 262 1.40 -4.29 19.21
CA ARG A 262 0.68 -5.10 20.23
C ARG A 262 1.16 -4.79 21.64
N LYS A 263 2.49 -4.70 21.84
CA LYS A 263 3.09 -4.31 23.12
C LYS A 263 2.65 -2.91 23.58
N ALA A 264 2.42 -1.99 22.65
CA ALA A 264 1.91 -0.65 22.91
C ALA A 264 0.39 -0.59 23.12
N GLY A 265 -0.32 -1.73 23.13
CA GLY A 265 -1.77 -1.83 23.37
C GLY A 265 -2.64 -1.75 22.12
N GLY A 266 -2.05 -1.74 20.93
CA GLY A 266 -2.79 -1.81 19.67
C GLY A 266 -3.24 -3.25 19.32
N HIS A 267 -4.23 -3.36 18.45
CA HIS A 267 -4.81 -4.64 18.01
C HIS A 267 -4.71 -4.81 16.48
N PRO A 268 -3.49 -4.87 15.90
CA PRO A 268 -3.34 -5.05 14.46
C PRO A 268 -3.72 -6.47 14.04
N ILE A 269 -4.32 -6.58 12.86
CA ILE A 269 -4.40 -7.86 12.14
C ILE A 269 -3.09 -8.03 11.38
N TYR A 270 -2.53 -9.23 11.40
CA TYR A 270 -1.36 -9.59 10.62
C TYR A 270 -1.62 -10.87 9.85
N THR A 271 -1.39 -10.84 8.55
CA THR A 271 -1.47 -12.01 7.68
C THR A 271 -0.10 -12.25 7.06
N GLU A 272 0.53 -13.35 7.41
CA GLU A 272 1.78 -13.81 6.82
C GLU A 272 1.49 -14.91 5.81
N TYR A 273 2.08 -14.79 4.62
CA TYR A 273 1.90 -15.74 3.53
C TYR A 273 3.14 -16.64 3.38
N PRO A 274 3.05 -17.92 3.76
CA PRO A 274 4.18 -18.85 3.65
C PRO A 274 4.61 -19.07 2.20
N GLY A 275 5.92 -18.97 1.93
CA GLY A 275 6.52 -19.20 0.61
C GLY A 275 6.20 -18.13 -0.43
N VAL A 276 5.65 -16.99 -0.03
CA VAL A 276 5.28 -15.91 -0.95
C VAL A 276 6.34 -14.81 -0.96
N ASP A 277 6.70 -14.38 -2.15
CA ASP A 277 7.66 -13.29 -2.40
C ASP A 277 7.00 -11.90 -2.28
N HIS A 278 7.80 -10.87 -2.54
CA HIS A 278 7.41 -9.47 -2.47
C HIS A 278 6.20 -9.12 -3.37
N ASP A 279 6.26 -9.55 -4.61
CA ASP A 279 5.22 -9.21 -5.61
C ASP A 279 3.94 -10.01 -5.40
N GLY A 280 4.08 -11.29 -5.08
CA GLY A 280 2.97 -12.18 -4.74
C GLY A 280 2.19 -11.67 -3.55
N THR A 281 2.87 -11.13 -2.53
CA THR A 281 2.23 -10.55 -1.36
C THR A 281 1.24 -9.45 -1.72
N THR A 282 1.63 -8.53 -2.63
CA THR A 282 0.74 -7.43 -3.05
C THR A 282 -0.53 -7.95 -3.73
N GLY A 283 -0.39 -8.93 -4.63
CA GLY A 283 -1.53 -9.54 -5.29
C GLY A 283 -2.50 -10.21 -4.33
N LEU A 284 -1.97 -11.00 -3.40
CA LEU A 284 -2.76 -11.73 -2.41
C LEU A 284 -3.45 -10.81 -1.41
N ALA A 285 -2.75 -9.79 -0.91
CA ALA A 285 -3.28 -8.86 0.07
C ALA A 285 -4.50 -8.08 -0.46
N PHE A 286 -4.39 -7.50 -1.64
CA PHE A 286 -5.46 -6.70 -2.21
C PHE A 286 -6.56 -7.52 -2.89
N THR A 287 -6.37 -8.82 -3.11
CA THR A 287 -7.43 -9.74 -3.53
C THR A 287 -8.03 -10.55 -2.36
N GLU A 288 -7.64 -10.24 -1.12
CA GLU A 288 -8.25 -10.85 0.07
C GLU A 288 -9.74 -10.48 0.14
N PRO A 289 -10.66 -11.46 0.06
CA PRO A 289 -12.10 -11.20 -0.01
C PRO A 289 -12.66 -10.42 1.20
N ALA A 290 -12.04 -10.57 2.36
CA ALA A 290 -12.45 -9.85 3.57
C ALA A 290 -12.01 -8.39 3.59
N LEU A 291 -10.99 -8.02 2.82
CA LEU A 291 -10.33 -6.72 2.92
C LEU A 291 -11.30 -5.53 2.72
N PRO A 292 -12.11 -5.45 1.66
CA PRO A 292 -13.02 -4.33 1.50
C PRO A 292 -14.03 -4.21 2.64
N LYS A 293 -14.63 -5.34 3.05
CA LYS A 293 -15.58 -5.35 4.17
C LYS A 293 -14.93 -4.87 5.46
N TRP A 294 -13.71 -5.33 5.74
CA TRP A 294 -12.99 -4.94 6.95
C TRP A 294 -12.66 -3.44 6.94
N VAL A 295 -12.10 -2.91 5.84
CA VAL A 295 -11.72 -1.50 5.73
C VAL A 295 -12.94 -0.60 5.95
N PHE A 296 -14.03 -0.84 5.22
CA PHE A 296 -15.21 0.02 5.27
C PHE A 296 -16.07 -0.13 6.53
N ALA A 297 -15.80 -1.14 7.36
CA ALA A 297 -16.39 -1.25 8.69
C ALA A 297 -15.70 -0.33 9.72
N GLN A 298 -14.50 0.18 9.44
CA GLN A 298 -13.77 1.05 10.36
C GLN A 298 -14.21 2.51 10.20
N HIS A 299 -14.30 3.21 11.32
CA HIS A 299 -14.59 4.64 11.34
C HIS A 299 -13.95 5.28 12.57
N ARG A 300 -13.56 6.54 12.44
CA ARG A 300 -13.08 7.31 13.60
C ARG A 300 -14.25 7.70 14.51
N SER A 301 -13.98 7.71 15.78
CA SER A 301 -14.86 8.30 16.81
C SER A 301 -15.07 9.80 16.59
#